data_02169e9d30d7bc3d6374c15b3db660a1
#
_entry.id   02169e9d30d7bc3d6374c15b3db660a1
#
_cell.length_a   1.000
_cell.length_b   1.000
_cell.length_c   1.000
_cell.angle_alpha   90.00
_cell.angle_beta   90.00
_cell.angle_gamma   90.00
#
_symmetry.space_group_name_H-M   'P 1'
#
loop_
_entity.id
_entity.type
_entity.pdbx_description
1 polymer ?
#
loop_
_entity_poly.entity_id
_entity_poly.type
_entity_poly.pdbx_seq_one_letter_code
_entity_poly.pdbx_strand_id
1 'polypeptide(L)'
;SFPTRRSSDLSGTGAIWHLAAAALEDKTGAKFSHVPYDGAAPAITGLLGGHIEAVSVSPGEVINHVKGGKLKTLVVMADERMKTMPDVPTLKEKGVDLSIGTWRGLIVSQKTPQDVVDVLAKAAKETAEEPAFQDALQKLNLNYAWLDAASFQTQISEQEKYFDELLTRLGLKK
;
A
#
# COMPACT_ATOMS: atom_id res chain seq x y z
N SER A 1 -14.30 24.00 -7.51
CA SER A 1 -14.50 22.82 -6.65
C SER A 1 -14.42 21.58 -7.51
N PHE A 2 -13.58 20.63 -7.14
CA PHE A 2 -13.54 19.34 -7.82
C PHE A 2 -14.83 18.57 -7.49
N PRO A 3 -15.48 17.94 -8.48
CA PRO A 3 -16.65 17.11 -8.21
C PRO A 3 -16.25 15.94 -7.29
N THR A 4 -17.09 15.62 -6.32
CA THR A 4 -16.90 14.45 -5.45
C THR A 4 -16.96 13.19 -6.30
N ARG A 5 -15.88 12.39 -6.27
CA ARG A 5 -15.81 11.14 -7.02
C ARG A 5 -16.01 9.95 -6.10
N ARG A 6 -16.67 8.92 -6.60
CA ARG A 6 -16.84 7.67 -5.86
C ARG A 6 -15.53 6.88 -5.92
N SER A 7 -14.95 6.63 -4.76
CA SER A 7 -13.79 5.77 -4.58
C SER A 7 -14.14 4.60 -3.66
N SER A 8 -13.50 3.47 -3.81
CA SER A 8 -13.73 2.32 -2.94
C SER A 8 -12.63 2.12 -1.92
N ASP A 9 -13.02 1.66 -0.76
CA ASP A 9 -12.17 1.27 0.35
C ASP A 9 -12.20 -0.25 0.49
N LEU A 10 -11.12 -0.89 0.07
CA LEU A 10 -11.05 -2.34 -0.11
C LEU A 10 -11.13 -3.22 1.13
N SER A 11 -11.09 -2.69 2.32
CA SER A 11 -11.04 -3.51 3.54
C SER A 11 -11.93 -2.97 4.65
N GLY A 12 -12.89 -2.11 4.29
CA GLY A 12 -13.74 -1.42 5.25
C GLY A 12 -13.12 -0.14 5.81
N THR A 13 -13.93 0.60 6.58
CA THR A 13 -13.55 1.89 7.16
C THR A 13 -12.39 1.72 8.13
N GLY A 14 -11.32 2.52 7.95
CA GLY A 14 -10.10 2.48 8.77
C GLY A 14 -9.04 1.49 8.31
N ALA A 15 -9.30 0.71 7.28
CA ALA A 15 -8.28 -0.16 6.70
C ALA A 15 -7.27 0.62 5.85
N ILE A 16 -6.13 -0.01 5.53
CA ILE A 16 -4.98 0.66 4.88
C ILE A 16 -5.34 1.37 3.57
N TRP A 17 -6.21 0.79 2.76
CA TRP A 17 -6.60 1.40 1.48
C TRP A 17 -7.58 2.56 1.64
N HIS A 18 -8.43 2.54 2.67
CA HIS A 18 -9.22 3.70 3.08
C HIS A 18 -8.29 4.83 3.54
N LEU A 19 -7.34 4.51 4.42
CA LEU A 19 -6.37 5.50 4.92
C LEU A 19 -5.50 6.08 3.78
N ALA A 20 -5.15 5.28 2.78
CA ALA A 20 -4.40 5.75 1.61
C ALA A 20 -5.23 6.74 0.77
N ALA A 21 -6.51 6.46 0.53
CA ALA A 21 -7.40 7.38 -0.17
C ALA A 21 -7.65 8.66 0.65
N ALA A 22 -7.87 8.53 1.95
CA ALA A 22 -8.07 9.66 2.85
C ALA A 22 -6.80 10.53 3.00
N ALA A 23 -5.62 9.93 3.01
CA ALA A 23 -4.35 10.66 2.98
C ALA A 23 -4.18 11.44 1.67
N LEU A 24 -4.62 10.89 0.55
CA LEU A 24 -4.63 11.60 -0.72
C LEU A 24 -5.57 12.81 -0.68
N GLU A 25 -6.77 12.68 -0.08
CA GLU A 25 -7.67 13.81 0.15
C GLU A 25 -7.01 14.90 0.99
N ASP A 26 -6.41 14.52 2.12
CA ASP A 26 -5.72 15.43 3.05
C ASP A 26 -4.60 16.22 2.35
N LYS A 27 -3.81 15.55 1.52
CA LYS A 27 -2.67 16.17 0.83
C LYS A 27 -3.05 17.00 -0.40
N THR A 28 -4.16 16.70 -1.04
CA THR A 28 -4.53 17.33 -2.33
C THR A 28 -5.74 18.25 -2.24
N GLY A 29 -6.52 18.17 -1.16
CA GLY A 29 -7.82 18.84 -1.06
C GLY A 29 -8.91 18.20 -1.94
N ALA A 30 -8.63 17.09 -2.62
CA ALA A 30 -9.64 16.31 -3.33
C ALA A 30 -10.73 15.82 -2.36
N LYS A 31 -11.89 15.47 -2.89
CA LYS A 31 -12.98 14.89 -2.09
C LYS A 31 -13.49 13.64 -2.77
N PHE A 32 -13.46 12.52 -2.03
CA PHE A 32 -14.00 11.25 -2.46
C PHE A 32 -15.28 10.91 -1.69
N SER A 33 -16.18 10.22 -2.36
CA SER A 33 -17.30 9.54 -1.68
C SER A 33 -16.89 8.08 -1.50
N HIS A 34 -16.47 7.75 -0.29
CA HIS A 34 -15.96 6.42 0.02
C HIS A 34 -17.08 5.37 0.00
N VAL A 35 -16.89 4.32 -0.78
CA VAL A 35 -17.81 3.19 -0.91
C VAL A 35 -17.12 1.93 -0.41
N PRO A 36 -17.49 1.41 0.79
CA PRO A 36 -16.88 0.23 1.36
C PRO A 36 -17.24 -1.04 0.56
N TYR A 37 -16.28 -1.92 0.40
CA TYR A 37 -16.43 -3.26 -0.16
C TYR A 37 -15.74 -4.29 0.73
N ASP A 38 -16.21 -5.53 0.68
CA ASP A 38 -15.60 -6.65 1.41
C ASP A 38 -14.42 -7.25 0.64
N GLY A 39 -13.40 -6.42 0.36
CA GLY A 39 -12.16 -6.84 -0.31
C GLY A 39 -11.97 -6.31 -1.73
N ALA A 40 -10.80 -6.64 -2.31
CA ALA A 40 -10.37 -6.14 -3.61
C ALA A 40 -11.24 -6.63 -4.77
N ALA A 41 -11.59 -7.91 -4.81
CA ALA A 41 -12.29 -8.49 -5.96
C ALA A 41 -13.67 -7.85 -6.22
N PRO A 42 -14.57 -7.68 -5.21
CA PRO A 42 -15.83 -6.99 -5.42
C PRO A 42 -15.65 -5.50 -5.77
N ALA A 43 -14.64 -4.81 -5.22
CA ALA A 43 -14.37 -3.42 -5.56
C ALA A 43 -13.88 -3.26 -7.00
N ILE A 44 -12.98 -4.12 -7.46
CA ILE A 44 -12.52 -4.14 -8.86
C ILE A 44 -13.70 -4.45 -9.81
N THR A 45 -14.57 -5.37 -9.42
CA THR A 45 -15.80 -5.65 -10.18
C THR A 45 -16.70 -4.40 -10.25
N GLY A 46 -16.87 -3.69 -9.15
CA GLY A 46 -17.60 -2.43 -9.09
C GLY A 46 -17.01 -1.35 -10.01
N LEU A 47 -15.67 -1.24 -10.05
CA LEU A 47 -14.97 -0.34 -10.97
C LEU A 47 -15.17 -0.74 -12.43
N LEU A 48 -15.02 -2.01 -12.76
CA LEU A 48 -15.24 -2.53 -14.11
C LEU A 48 -16.69 -2.36 -14.57
N GLY A 49 -17.65 -2.43 -13.65
CA GLY A 49 -19.06 -2.22 -13.87
C GLY A 49 -19.49 -0.74 -13.89
N GLY A 50 -18.57 0.20 -13.64
CA GLY A 50 -18.86 1.64 -13.61
C GLY A 50 -19.65 2.10 -12.38
N HIS A 51 -19.75 1.28 -11.33
CA HIS A 51 -20.43 1.64 -10.08
C HIS A 51 -19.59 2.61 -9.21
N ILE A 52 -18.28 2.56 -9.36
CA ILE A 52 -17.31 3.49 -8.77
C ILE A 52 -16.35 3.97 -9.85
N GLU A 53 -15.69 5.11 -9.63
CA GLU A 53 -14.85 5.76 -10.63
C GLU A 53 -13.36 5.52 -10.41
N ALA A 54 -12.96 5.15 -9.19
CA ALA A 54 -11.59 4.86 -8.82
C ALA A 54 -11.53 3.81 -7.70
N VAL A 55 -10.39 3.16 -7.57
CA VAL A 55 -10.11 2.18 -6.51
C VAL A 55 -8.68 2.37 -6.00
N SER A 56 -8.50 2.29 -4.69
CA SER A 56 -7.19 2.20 -4.04
C SER A 56 -6.92 0.74 -3.70
N VAL A 57 -5.87 0.14 -4.27
CA VAL A 57 -5.59 -1.31 -4.19
C VAL A 57 -4.12 -1.61 -4.31
N SER A 58 -3.73 -2.84 -3.95
CA SER A 58 -2.40 -3.35 -4.30
C SER A 58 -2.26 -3.55 -5.80
N PRO A 59 -1.11 -3.22 -6.38
CA PRO A 59 -0.85 -3.40 -7.82
C PRO A 59 -1.06 -4.82 -8.32
N GLY A 60 -0.68 -5.82 -7.52
CA GLY A 60 -0.86 -7.25 -7.86
C GLY A 60 -2.31 -7.65 -8.12
N GLU A 61 -3.27 -6.94 -7.52
CA GLU A 61 -4.70 -7.24 -7.65
C GLU A 61 -5.29 -6.73 -8.97
N VAL A 62 -4.70 -5.71 -9.57
CA VAL A 62 -5.22 -5.06 -10.79
C VAL A 62 -4.35 -5.22 -12.03
N ILE A 63 -3.10 -5.67 -11.90
CA ILE A 63 -2.12 -5.71 -12.98
C ILE A 63 -2.62 -6.43 -14.23
N ASN A 64 -3.35 -7.53 -14.07
CA ASN A 64 -3.91 -8.30 -15.20
C ASN A 64 -5.01 -7.51 -15.94
N HIS A 65 -5.81 -6.74 -15.23
CA HIS A 65 -6.81 -5.87 -15.82
C HIS A 65 -6.18 -4.66 -16.53
N VAL A 66 -5.09 -4.14 -15.98
CA VAL A 66 -4.31 -3.05 -16.59
C VAL A 66 -3.63 -3.55 -17.87
N LYS A 67 -2.93 -4.69 -17.82
CA LYS A 67 -2.30 -5.30 -19.01
C LYS A 67 -3.32 -5.68 -20.07
N GLY A 68 -4.52 -6.07 -19.67
CA GLY A 68 -5.65 -6.36 -20.57
C GLY A 68 -6.39 -5.12 -21.07
N GLY A 69 -5.92 -3.90 -20.76
CA GLY A 69 -6.53 -2.64 -21.22
C GLY A 69 -7.89 -2.32 -20.60
N LYS A 70 -8.34 -3.08 -19.58
CA LYS A 70 -9.64 -2.89 -18.93
C LYS A 70 -9.61 -1.82 -17.85
N LEU A 71 -8.46 -1.60 -17.23
CA LEU A 71 -8.22 -0.59 -16.20
C LEU A 71 -7.00 0.24 -16.55
N LYS A 72 -6.92 1.44 -16.01
CA LYS A 72 -5.79 2.34 -16.13
C LYS A 72 -5.28 2.68 -14.74
N THR A 73 -4.00 2.41 -14.46
CA THR A 73 -3.34 2.92 -13.27
C THR A 73 -2.99 4.40 -13.49
N LEU A 74 -3.42 5.26 -12.60
CA LEU A 74 -3.19 6.71 -12.71
C LEU A 74 -1.87 7.11 -12.05
N VAL A 75 -1.57 6.50 -10.88
CA VAL A 75 -0.43 6.84 -10.05
C VAL A 75 -0.17 5.70 -9.06
N VAL A 76 1.05 5.57 -8.58
CA VAL A 76 1.41 4.69 -7.46
C VAL A 76 1.81 5.50 -6.23
N MET A 77 1.38 5.04 -5.05
CA MET A 77 1.70 5.65 -3.76
C MET A 77 2.96 5.02 -3.16
N ALA A 78 4.04 5.05 -3.92
CA ALA A 78 5.33 4.49 -3.55
C ALA A 78 6.43 5.55 -3.74
N ASP A 79 7.58 5.34 -3.11
CA ASP A 79 8.74 6.24 -3.24
C ASP A 79 9.34 6.23 -4.63
N GLU A 80 9.28 5.08 -5.30
CA GLU A 80 9.79 4.85 -6.65
C GLU A 80 8.73 4.19 -7.53
N ARG A 81 8.87 4.35 -8.85
CA ARG A 81 8.02 3.66 -9.81
C ARG A 81 8.16 2.15 -9.69
N MET A 82 7.07 1.45 -9.91
CA MET A 82 7.10 -0.01 -9.90
C MET A 82 7.76 -0.56 -11.17
N LYS A 83 8.65 -1.55 -11.01
CA LYS A 83 9.30 -2.23 -12.14
C LYS A 83 8.29 -2.88 -13.10
N THR A 84 7.15 -3.31 -12.58
CA THR A 84 6.07 -3.95 -13.37
C THR A 84 5.16 -2.95 -14.09
N MET A 85 5.27 -1.65 -13.75
CA MET A 85 4.51 -0.54 -14.34
C MET A 85 5.40 0.71 -14.45
N PRO A 86 6.49 0.67 -15.26
CA PRO A 86 7.49 1.74 -15.31
C PRO A 86 6.95 3.06 -15.85
N ASP A 87 5.87 3.03 -16.64
CA ASP A 87 5.24 4.21 -17.22
C ASP A 87 4.28 4.92 -16.25
N VAL A 88 3.96 4.29 -15.10
CA VAL A 88 3.05 4.88 -14.10
C VAL A 88 3.87 5.73 -13.13
N PRO A 89 3.58 7.04 -13.03
CA PRO A 89 4.31 7.92 -12.12
C PRO A 89 3.95 7.66 -10.65
N THR A 90 4.82 8.07 -9.75
CA THR A 90 4.52 8.13 -8.32
C THR A 90 3.74 9.42 -7.98
N LEU A 91 3.11 9.45 -6.81
CA LEU A 91 2.52 10.69 -6.28
C LEU A 91 3.58 11.77 -6.07
N LYS A 92 4.78 11.41 -5.61
CA LYS A 92 5.91 12.34 -5.43
C LYS A 92 6.30 13.01 -6.75
N GLU A 93 6.37 12.28 -7.85
CA GLU A 93 6.61 12.84 -9.19
C GLU A 93 5.50 13.79 -9.66
N LYS A 94 4.30 13.67 -9.09
CA LYS A 94 3.17 14.59 -9.34
C LYS A 94 3.08 15.74 -8.33
N GLY A 95 4.10 15.91 -7.48
CA GLY A 95 4.18 16.99 -6.50
C GLY A 95 3.40 16.73 -5.20
N VAL A 96 2.93 15.50 -4.98
CA VAL A 96 2.25 15.10 -3.75
C VAL A 96 3.19 14.21 -2.94
N ASP A 97 3.74 14.73 -1.84
CA ASP A 97 4.61 13.96 -0.95
C ASP A 97 3.77 13.00 -0.10
N LEU A 98 3.48 11.85 -0.69
CA LEU A 98 2.72 10.77 -0.08
C LEU A 98 3.22 9.42 -0.60
N SER A 99 3.67 8.58 0.33
CA SER A 99 4.02 7.17 0.09
C SER A 99 3.32 6.34 1.15
N ILE A 100 2.41 5.47 0.73
CA ILE A 100 1.68 4.55 1.59
C ILE A 100 1.65 3.19 0.94
N GLY A 101 2.11 2.19 1.66
CA GLY A 101 2.14 0.81 1.19
C GLY A 101 1.96 -0.18 2.34
N THR A 102 1.85 -1.44 1.97
CA THR A 102 1.88 -2.56 2.90
C THR A 102 3.29 -3.15 2.94
N TRP A 103 3.70 -3.57 4.10
CA TRP A 103 4.96 -4.29 4.33
C TRP A 103 4.69 -5.66 4.93
N ARG A 104 5.69 -6.50 4.91
CA ARG A 104 5.71 -7.82 5.56
C ARG A 104 6.96 -7.94 6.38
N GLY A 105 6.86 -8.55 7.56
CA GLY A 105 7.99 -8.72 8.46
C GLY A 105 7.85 -9.97 9.31
N LEU A 106 8.97 -10.44 9.83
CA LEU A 106 9.01 -11.47 10.89
C LEU A 106 8.92 -10.79 12.24
N ILE A 107 8.10 -11.31 13.11
CA ILE A 107 7.90 -10.82 14.46
C ILE A 107 8.24 -11.94 15.44
N VAL A 108 8.98 -11.61 16.48
CA VAL A 108 9.30 -12.50 17.58
C VAL A 108 8.81 -11.92 18.90
N SER A 109 8.70 -12.76 19.94
CA SER A 109 8.42 -12.29 21.29
C SER A 109 9.54 -11.38 21.81
N GLN A 110 9.19 -10.35 22.58
CA GLN A 110 10.20 -9.53 23.28
C GLN A 110 11.09 -10.32 24.23
N LYS A 111 10.66 -11.52 24.63
CA LYS A 111 11.42 -12.44 25.50
C LYS A 111 12.37 -13.36 24.72
N THR A 112 12.38 -13.28 23.38
CA THR A 112 13.27 -14.12 22.55
C THR A 112 14.72 -13.72 22.80
N PRO A 113 15.61 -14.68 23.12
CA PRO A 113 17.03 -14.41 23.31
C PRO A 113 17.65 -13.76 22.06
N GLN A 114 18.62 -12.85 22.28
CA GLN A 114 19.20 -12.05 21.19
C GLN A 114 19.93 -12.92 20.16
N ASP A 115 20.62 -13.95 20.60
CA ASP A 115 21.31 -14.92 19.71
C ASP A 115 20.33 -15.62 18.74
N VAL A 116 19.12 -15.94 19.21
CA VAL A 116 18.05 -16.49 18.35
C VAL A 116 17.54 -15.42 17.36
N VAL A 117 17.35 -14.19 17.82
CA VAL A 117 16.95 -13.07 16.96
C VAL A 117 17.96 -12.85 15.84
N ASP A 118 19.26 -12.87 16.17
CA ASP A 118 20.35 -12.66 15.22
C ASP A 118 20.39 -13.76 14.15
N VAL A 119 20.20 -15.02 14.56
CA VAL A 119 20.11 -16.15 13.61
C VAL A 119 18.91 -15.99 12.66
N LEU A 120 17.73 -15.64 13.20
CA LEU A 120 16.52 -15.45 12.39
C LEU A 120 16.66 -14.26 11.44
N ALA A 121 17.22 -13.15 11.90
CA ALA A 121 17.44 -11.96 11.08
C ALA A 121 18.40 -12.25 9.92
N LYS A 122 19.48 -12.97 10.20
CA LYS A 122 20.45 -13.40 9.19
C LYS A 122 19.80 -14.31 8.16
N ALA A 123 19.11 -15.36 8.60
CA ALA A 123 18.43 -16.30 7.70
C ALA A 123 17.36 -15.60 6.84
N ALA A 124 16.58 -14.68 7.43
CA ALA A 124 15.59 -13.91 6.70
C ALA A 124 16.23 -13.03 5.62
N LYS A 125 17.37 -12.37 5.93
CA LYS A 125 18.10 -11.58 4.95
C LYS A 125 18.63 -12.44 3.80
N GLU A 126 19.32 -13.53 4.12
CA GLU A 126 19.87 -14.46 3.13
C GLU A 126 18.76 -14.99 2.21
N THR A 127 17.62 -15.42 2.77
CA THR A 127 16.45 -15.87 2.00
C THR A 127 15.90 -14.76 1.11
N ALA A 128 15.78 -13.54 1.61
CA ALA A 128 15.23 -12.42 0.86
C ALA A 128 16.14 -12.00 -0.31
N GLU A 129 17.44 -12.28 -0.23
CA GLU A 129 18.43 -12.02 -1.28
C GLU A 129 18.54 -13.18 -2.30
N GLU A 130 17.93 -14.34 -2.04
CA GLU A 130 17.96 -15.47 -2.95
C GLU A 130 17.23 -15.15 -4.27
N PRO A 131 17.79 -15.54 -5.44
CA PRO A 131 17.15 -15.34 -6.74
C PRO A 131 15.73 -15.91 -6.82
N ALA A 132 15.50 -17.08 -6.24
CA ALA A 132 14.19 -17.73 -6.24
C ALA A 132 13.14 -16.92 -5.48
N PHE A 133 13.53 -16.28 -4.36
CA PHE A 133 12.65 -15.38 -3.60
C PHE A 133 12.35 -14.11 -4.39
N GLN A 134 13.37 -13.51 -5.02
CA GLN A 134 13.22 -12.33 -5.86
C GLN A 134 12.29 -12.59 -7.06
N ASP A 135 12.45 -13.73 -7.71
CA ASP A 135 11.56 -14.16 -8.80
C ASP A 135 10.11 -14.35 -8.32
N ALA A 136 9.93 -14.91 -7.12
CA ALA A 136 8.60 -15.05 -6.54
C ALA A 136 7.94 -13.70 -6.27
N LEU A 137 8.68 -12.72 -5.73
CA LEU A 137 8.19 -11.35 -5.54
C LEU A 137 7.77 -10.71 -6.87
N GLN A 138 8.59 -10.86 -7.92
CA GLN A 138 8.26 -10.33 -9.25
C GLN A 138 6.98 -10.95 -9.82
N LYS A 139 6.80 -12.27 -9.69
CA LYS A 139 5.59 -12.97 -10.13
C LYS A 139 4.34 -12.49 -9.39
N LEU A 140 4.49 -12.10 -8.13
CA LEU A 140 3.41 -11.54 -7.31
C LEU A 140 3.24 -10.01 -7.48
N ASN A 141 4.05 -9.39 -8.35
CA ASN A 141 4.11 -7.93 -8.53
C ASN A 141 4.38 -7.16 -7.23
N LEU A 142 5.24 -7.72 -6.39
CA LEU A 142 5.72 -7.10 -5.15
C LEU A 142 7.12 -6.54 -5.36
N ASN A 143 7.38 -5.35 -4.83
CA ASN A 143 8.70 -4.78 -4.81
C ASN A 143 9.52 -5.35 -3.65
N TYR A 144 10.79 -5.64 -3.91
CA TYR A 144 11.73 -5.94 -2.85
C TYR A 144 12.18 -4.64 -2.17
N ALA A 145 12.04 -4.61 -0.85
CA ALA A 145 12.51 -3.51 -0.01
C ALA A 145 12.92 -4.10 1.35
N TRP A 146 14.19 -4.45 1.46
CA TRP A 146 14.72 -4.99 2.71
C TRP A 146 15.00 -3.88 3.71
N LEU A 147 14.56 -4.10 4.96
CA LEU A 147 14.96 -3.31 6.11
C LEU A 147 15.47 -4.24 7.21
N ASP A 148 16.55 -3.87 7.87
CA ASP A 148 16.97 -4.51 9.11
C ASP A 148 15.99 -4.20 10.27
N ALA A 149 16.17 -4.88 11.41
CA ALA A 149 15.25 -4.75 12.53
C ALA A 149 15.15 -3.31 13.06
N ALA A 150 16.24 -2.56 13.12
CA ALA A 150 16.24 -1.19 13.63
C ALA A 150 15.54 -0.23 12.67
N SER A 151 15.88 -0.29 11.37
CA SER A 151 15.27 0.51 10.33
C SER A 151 13.79 0.18 10.16
N PHE A 152 13.41 -1.09 10.27
CA PHE A 152 12.02 -1.53 10.18
C PHE A 152 11.20 -1.06 11.38
N GLN A 153 11.78 -1.11 12.61
CA GLN A 153 11.12 -0.55 13.80
C GLN A 153 10.89 0.95 13.67
N THR A 154 11.86 1.68 13.13
CA THR A 154 11.73 3.12 12.88
C THR A 154 10.58 3.39 11.90
N GLN A 155 10.53 2.66 10.78
CA GLN A 155 9.44 2.79 9.80
C GLN A 155 8.07 2.50 10.41
N ILE A 156 7.96 1.44 11.24
CA ILE A 156 6.69 1.11 11.93
C ILE A 156 6.27 2.28 12.82
N SER A 157 7.18 2.83 13.64
CA SER A 157 6.88 3.93 14.57
C SER A 157 6.47 5.21 13.84
N GLU A 158 7.13 5.53 12.74
CA GLU A 158 6.78 6.69 11.90
C GLU A 158 5.41 6.53 11.24
N GLN A 159 5.10 5.34 10.71
CA GLN A 159 3.80 5.04 10.14
C GLN A 159 2.69 5.06 11.18
N GLU A 160 2.92 4.47 12.36
CA GLU A 160 1.97 4.52 13.47
C GLU A 160 1.62 5.94 13.84
N LYS A 161 2.61 6.82 14.03
CA LYS A 161 2.41 8.23 14.33
C LYS A 161 1.63 8.93 13.21
N TYR A 162 2.01 8.72 11.97
CA TYR A 162 1.33 9.32 10.81
C TYR A 162 -0.14 8.91 10.73
N PHE A 163 -0.44 7.62 10.86
CA PHE A 163 -1.81 7.12 10.81
C PHE A 163 -2.63 7.54 12.03
N ASP A 164 -2.02 7.62 13.21
CA ASP A 164 -2.68 8.12 14.42
C ASP A 164 -3.14 9.57 14.26
N GLU A 165 -2.28 10.43 13.72
CA GLU A 165 -2.59 11.82 13.38
C GLU A 165 -3.68 11.90 12.29
N LEU A 166 -3.60 11.08 11.25
CA LEU A 166 -4.58 11.04 10.17
C LEU A 166 -5.95 10.58 10.67
N LEU A 167 -6.02 9.50 11.45
CA LEU A 167 -7.26 9.01 12.05
C LEU A 167 -7.91 10.06 12.97
N THR A 168 -7.10 10.80 13.71
CA THR A 168 -7.57 11.88 14.57
C THR A 168 -8.20 13.02 13.74
N ARG A 169 -7.53 13.44 12.66
CA ARG A 169 -8.07 14.48 11.75
C ARG A 169 -9.35 14.06 11.03
N LEU A 170 -9.47 12.77 10.72
CA LEU A 170 -10.65 12.20 10.06
C LEU A 170 -11.81 11.91 11.03
N GLY A 171 -11.61 12.08 12.36
CA GLY A 171 -12.60 11.72 13.36
C GLY A 171 -12.87 10.22 13.49
N LEU A 172 -11.94 9.39 13.05
CA LEU A 172 -12.03 7.92 13.06
C LEU A 172 -11.33 7.27 14.27
N LYS A 173 -10.61 8.06 15.05
CA LYS A 173 -9.99 7.59 16.30
C LYS A 173 -11.08 7.45 17.36
N LYS A 174 -11.23 6.23 17.91
CA LYS A 174 -12.11 5.94 19.03
C LYS A 174 -11.41 6.18 20.35
#